data_5fa9eb6cdf387c59461378aa1de874e4
#
_entry.id   5fa9eb6cdf387c59461378aa1de874e4
#
_cell.length_a   1.000
_cell.length_b   1.000
_cell.length_c   1.000
_cell.angle_alpha   90.00
_cell.angle_beta   90.00
_cell.angle_gamma   90.00
#
_symmetry.space_group_name_H-M   'P 1'
#
loop_
_entity.id
_entity.type
_entity.pdbx_description
1 polymer ?
#
loop_
_entity_poly.entity_id
_entity_poly.type
_entity_poly.pdbx_seq_one_letter_code
_entity_poly.pdbx_strand_id
1 'polypeptide(L)'
;EISACLVGSEMCIRDSANIKQLSKKEKAALQQKIAREQRLDVAIDELRKLTRGNKEGNTFTAKTSNLRLPVVGGGVKRYKGNMAEIAGPKGAQVISIYEGKVVEVKRNRITNKYDVYIAHGEYISSYANLNSVTVGKDDKVARNQQIGTIGSGVDVMTMQPEYKMVFGIYGPSPKVQMRASDCFKK
;
A
#
# COMPACT_ATOMS: atom_id res chain seq x y z
N GLU A 1 -19.12 -27.89 -4.05
CA GLU A 1 -18.55 -28.34 -5.30
C GLU A 1 -17.36 -27.50 -5.70
N ILE A 2 -16.20 -28.12 -5.77
CA ILE A 2 -14.96 -27.40 -6.08
C ILE A 2 -14.96 -26.86 -7.51
N SER A 3 -15.47 -27.64 -8.46
CA SER A 3 -15.53 -27.22 -9.86
C SER A 3 -16.45 -26.01 -10.03
N ALA A 4 -17.55 -25.95 -9.32
CA ALA A 4 -18.42 -24.79 -9.31
C ALA A 4 -17.69 -23.57 -8.74
N CYS A 5 -16.92 -23.74 -7.67
CA CYS A 5 -16.09 -22.67 -7.12
C CYS A 5 -14.97 -22.24 -8.05
N LEU A 6 -14.40 -23.16 -8.84
CA LEU A 6 -13.36 -22.80 -9.81
C LEU A 6 -13.94 -22.02 -10.99
N VAL A 7 -15.08 -22.43 -11.49
CA VAL A 7 -15.78 -21.71 -12.55
C VAL A 7 -16.38 -20.43 -12.02
N GLY A 8 -16.94 -20.47 -10.82
CA GLY A 8 -17.50 -19.33 -10.13
C GLY A 8 -16.59 -18.79 -9.05
N SER A 9 -15.28 -18.79 -9.27
CA SER A 9 -14.31 -18.39 -8.24
C SER A 9 -14.53 -16.96 -7.72
N GLU A 10 -15.00 -16.07 -8.58
CA GLU A 10 -15.35 -14.71 -8.18
C GLU A 10 -16.48 -14.70 -7.16
N MET A 11 -17.46 -15.58 -7.29
CA MET A 11 -18.56 -15.70 -6.33
C MET A 11 -18.06 -16.20 -4.99
N CYS A 12 -17.15 -17.18 -4.98
CA CYS A 12 -16.55 -17.71 -3.74
C CYS A 12 -15.72 -16.64 -3.04
N ILE A 13 -15.06 -15.76 -3.79
CA ILE A 13 -14.22 -14.69 -3.26
C ILE A 13 -15.05 -13.58 -2.64
N ARG A 14 -16.25 -13.33 -3.12
CA ARG A 14 -17.14 -12.27 -2.62
C ARG A 14 -17.58 -12.49 -1.18
N ASP A 15 -17.67 -13.73 -0.76
CA ASP A 15 -18.10 -14.09 0.58
C ASP A 15 -16.91 -14.51 1.43
N SER A 16 -16.63 -13.77 2.49
CA SER A 16 -15.53 -14.07 3.40
C SER A 16 -15.67 -15.45 4.06
N ALA A 17 -16.88 -15.95 4.25
CA ALA A 17 -17.11 -17.29 4.78
C ALA A 17 -16.60 -18.37 3.80
N ASN A 18 -16.71 -18.14 2.49
CA ASN A 18 -16.22 -19.06 1.47
C ASN A 18 -14.69 -19.10 1.43
N ILE A 19 -14.02 -17.99 1.77
CA ILE A 19 -12.55 -17.95 1.83
C ILE A 19 -12.03 -18.98 2.84
N LYS A 20 -12.73 -19.17 3.95
CA LYS A 20 -12.33 -20.15 4.97
C LYS A 20 -12.35 -21.58 4.45
N GLN A 21 -13.12 -21.87 3.42
CA GLN A 21 -13.24 -23.20 2.82
C GLN A 21 -12.19 -23.47 1.74
N LEU A 22 -11.47 -22.44 1.31
CA LEU A 22 -10.46 -22.58 0.27
C LEU A 22 -9.26 -23.39 0.79
N SER A 23 -8.65 -24.18 -0.10
CA SER A 23 -7.39 -24.84 0.19
C SER A 23 -6.27 -23.81 0.39
N LYS A 24 -5.18 -24.24 1.00
CA LYS A 24 -4.00 -23.39 1.19
C LYS A 24 -3.46 -22.85 -0.15
N LYS A 25 -3.47 -23.69 -1.19
CA LYS A 25 -3.04 -23.32 -2.53
C LYS A 25 -3.96 -22.24 -3.13
N GLU A 26 -5.26 -22.40 -2.98
CA GLU A 26 -6.25 -21.44 -3.48
C GLU A 26 -6.16 -20.11 -2.74
N LYS A 27 -5.94 -20.13 -1.43
CA LYS A 27 -5.71 -18.91 -0.63
C LYS A 27 -4.47 -18.18 -1.09
N ALA A 28 -3.39 -18.90 -1.35
CA ALA A 28 -2.15 -18.29 -1.85
C ALA A 28 -2.35 -17.68 -3.25
N ALA A 29 -3.09 -18.36 -4.13
CA ALA A 29 -3.42 -17.85 -5.46
C ALA A 29 -4.27 -16.58 -5.39
N LEU A 30 -5.26 -16.56 -4.49
CA LEU A 30 -6.08 -15.38 -4.25
C LEU A 30 -5.25 -14.21 -3.75
N GLN A 31 -4.36 -14.47 -2.80
CA GLN A 31 -3.47 -13.42 -2.27
C GLN A 31 -2.56 -12.85 -3.36
N GLN A 32 -2.03 -13.69 -4.24
CA GLN A 32 -1.23 -13.25 -5.37
C GLN A 32 -2.04 -12.43 -6.37
N LYS A 33 -3.30 -12.80 -6.60
CA LYS A 33 -4.19 -12.06 -7.51
C LYS A 33 -4.48 -10.66 -6.98
N ILE A 34 -4.76 -10.55 -5.69
CA ILE A 34 -4.96 -9.26 -5.03
C ILE A 34 -3.69 -8.41 -5.11
N ALA A 35 -2.54 -9.02 -4.80
CA ALA A 35 -1.25 -8.35 -4.86
C ALA A 35 -0.94 -7.83 -6.26
N ARG A 36 -1.22 -8.63 -7.29
CA ARG A 36 -1.02 -8.21 -8.69
C ARG A 36 -1.91 -7.04 -9.09
N GLU A 37 -3.16 -7.05 -8.65
CA GLU A 37 -4.07 -5.93 -8.90
C GLU A 37 -3.58 -4.65 -8.25
N GLN A 38 -2.95 -4.75 -7.10
CA GLN A 38 -2.39 -3.61 -6.38
C GLN A 38 -1.02 -3.17 -6.90
N ARG A 39 -0.32 -4.02 -7.64
CA ARG A 39 1.02 -3.71 -8.14
C ARG A 39 0.97 -2.63 -9.21
N LEU A 40 1.91 -1.72 -9.09
CA LEU A 40 2.13 -0.68 -10.09
C LEU A 40 3.52 -0.78 -10.71
N ASP A 41 4.06 -2.00 -10.82
CA ASP A 41 5.41 -2.19 -11.37
C ASP A 41 5.56 -1.54 -12.75
N VAL A 42 4.53 -1.67 -13.58
CA VAL A 42 4.52 -1.06 -14.92
C VAL A 42 4.24 0.44 -14.85
N ALA A 43 3.44 0.87 -13.87
CA ALA A 43 3.03 2.27 -13.74
C ALA A 43 4.03 3.12 -12.96
N ILE A 44 4.95 2.52 -12.20
CA ILE A 44 5.95 3.27 -11.43
C ILE A 44 6.82 4.15 -12.32
N ASP A 45 7.22 3.66 -13.49
CA ASP A 45 8.01 4.46 -14.43
C ASP A 45 7.22 5.64 -14.99
N GLU A 46 5.92 5.46 -15.19
CA GLU A 46 5.02 6.55 -15.59
C GLU A 46 4.86 7.57 -14.46
N LEU A 47 4.72 7.12 -13.22
CA LEU A 47 4.68 8.00 -12.06
C LEU A 47 5.99 8.76 -11.90
N ARG A 48 7.12 8.13 -12.17
CA ARG A 48 8.43 8.79 -12.18
C ARG A 48 8.49 9.93 -13.21
N LYS A 49 7.87 9.74 -14.36
CA LYS A 49 7.76 10.81 -15.36
C LYS A 49 6.95 11.99 -14.83
N LEU A 50 5.88 11.72 -14.09
CA LEU A 50 5.05 12.76 -13.48
C LEU A 50 5.76 13.49 -12.34
N THR A 51 6.76 12.86 -11.72
CA THR A 51 7.51 13.47 -10.61
C THR A 51 8.71 14.31 -11.07
N ARG A 52 9.07 14.25 -12.33
CA ARG A 52 10.21 15.02 -12.83
C ARG A 52 9.99 16.52 -12.62
N GLY A 53 10.95 17.16 -11.99
CA GLY A 53 10.89 18.58 -11.68
C GLY A 53 9.93 18.92 -10.54
N ASN A 54 9.33 17.95 -9.87
CA ASN A 54 8.49 18.22 -8.71
C ASN A 54 9.35 18.77 -7.56
N LYS A 55 8.95 19.91 -7.02
CA LYS A 55 9.67 20.59 -5.94
C LYS A 55 9.09 20.29 -4.56
N GLU A 56 7.86 19.77 -4.49
CA GLU A 56 7.21 19.45 -3.24
C GLU A 56 7.92 18.27 -2.57
N GLY A 57 8.45 18.49 -1.37
CA GLY A 57 9.18 17.46 -0.64
C GLY A 57 10.56 17.12 -1.20
N ASN A 58 11.16 18.01 -1.98
CA ASN A 58 12.44 17.78 -2.65
C ASN A 58 13.64 17.63 -1.69
N THR A 59 13.45 17.91 -0.40
CA THR A 59 14.46 17.64 0.64
C THR A 59 14.54 16.17 1.01
N PHE A 60 13.57 15.37 0.59
CA PHE A 60 13.61 13.92 0.77
C PHE A 60 14.73 13.30 -0.07
N THR A 61 15.55 12.47 0.53
CA THR A 61 16.65 11.78 -0.15
C THR A 61 16.69 10.32 0.26
N ALA A 62 17.54 9.53 -0.41
CA ALA A 62 17.75 8.12 -0.06
C ALA A 62 18.30 7.95 1.37
N LYS A 63 18.83 8.99 1.97
CA LYS A 63 19.36 8.98 3.35
C LYS A 63 18.34 9.46 4.39
N THR A 64 17.18 9.91 3.96
CA THR A 64 16.14 10.37 4.88
C THR A 64 15.65 9.19 5.74
N SER A 65 15.68 9.38 7.04
CA SER A 65 15.37 8.36 8.04
C SER A 65 14.67 8.97 9.24
N ASN A 66 14.37 8.16 10.26
CA ASN A 66 13.67 8.58 11.48
C ASN A 66 12.26 9.14 11.22
N LEU A 67 11.61 8.64 10.17
CA LEU A 67 10.23 8.99 9.86
C LEU A 67 9.26 8.23 10.74
N ARG A 68 8.09 8.79 10.97
CA ARG A 68 7.00 8.08 11.65
C ARG A 68 6.43 7.02 10.73
N LEU A 69 5.99 5.91 11.33
CA LEU A 69 5.22 4.92 10.59
C LEU A 69 3.98 5.59 10.00
N PRO A 70 3.61 5.21 8.77
CA PRO A 70 2.46 5.81 8.09
C PRO A 70 1.10 5.42 8.70
N VAL A 71 1.08 4.52 9.68
CA VAL A 71 -0.15 4.12 10.40
C VAL A 71 -0.03 4.57 11.85
N VAL A 72 -0.92 5.44 12.28
CA VAL A 72 -0.97 5.92 13.67
C VAL A 72 -1.38 4.78 14.60
N GLY A 73 -0.53 4.51 15.59
CA GLY A 73 -0.74 3.39 16.52
C GLY A 73 -0.44 2.02 15.92
N GLY A 74 0.12 1.98 14.72
CA GLY A 74 0.46 0.74 14.04
C GLY A 74 1.87 0.24 14.34
N GLY A 75 2.14 -0.96 13.87
CA GLY A 75 3.47 -1.56 13.94
C GLY A 75 3.76 -2.36 12.68
N VAL A 76 5.04 -2.46 12.35
CA VAL A 76 5.46 -3.22 11.16
C VAL A 76 5.37 -4.70 11.45
N LYS A 77 4.64 -5.42 10.59
CA LYS A 77 4.59 -6.89 10.63
C LYS A 77 5.79 -7.50 9.92
N ARG A 78 6.18 -6.91 8.80
CA ARG A 78 7.25 -7.47 7.98
C ARG A 78 7.80 -6.41 7.04
N TYR A 79 9.12 -6.44 6.86
CA TYR A 79 9.80 -5.70 5.80
C TYR A 79 10.14 -6.64 4.64
N LYS A 80 10.00 -6.15 3.42
CA LYS A 80 10.41 -6.88 2.22
C LYS A 80 10.99 -5.88 1.21
N GLY A 81 12.31 -5.71 1.23
CA GLY A 81 12.98 -4.76 0.37
C GLY A 81 12.48 -3.33 0.57
N ASN A 82 11.94 -2.75 -0.49
CA ASN A 82 11.37 -1.40 -0.45
C ASN A 82 9.93 -1.34 0.10
N MET A 83 9.38 -2.48 0.52
CA MET A 83 8.01 -2.59 1.00
C MET A 83 7.97 -2.92 2.49
N ALA A 84 6.90 -2.54 3.14
CA ALA A 84 6.62 -2.90 4.53
C ALA A 84 5.12 -3.18 4.70
N GLU A 85 4.81 -4.27 5.38
CA GLU A 85 3.44 -4.55 5.83
C GLU A 85 3.29 -3.98 7.24
N ILE A 86 2.33 -3.08 7.39
CA ILE A 86 2.09 -2.37 8.65
C ILE A 86 0.66 -2.65 9.10
N ALA A 87 0.52 -3.23 10.29
CA ALA A 87 -0.77 -3.47 10.90
C ALA A 87 -1.13 -2.34 11.85
N GLY A 88 -2.41 -2.14 12.08
CA GLY A 88 -2.88 -1.12 13.01
C GLY A 88 -4.29 -1.44 13.53
N PRO A 89 -4.81 -0.63 14.44
CA PRO A 89 -6.16 -0.80 14.94
C PRO A 89 -7.20 -0.44 13.87
N LYS A 90 -8.41 -0.92 14.03
CA LYS A 90 -9.54 -0.57 13.17
C LYS A 90 -9.70 0.95 13.09
N GLY A 91 -9.80 1.45 11.87
CA GLY A 91 -9.99 2.89 11.64
C GLY A 91 -8.74 3.74 11.86
N ALA A 92 -7.56 3.13 12.02
CA ALA A 92 -6.31 3.86 12.20
C ALA A 92 -6.08 4.85 11.06
N GLN A 93 -5.59 6.02 11.40
CA GLN A 93 -5.22 7.03 10.42
C GLN A 93 -3.97 6.62 9.68
N VAL A 94 -3.99 6.78 8.37
CA VAL A 94 -2.81 6.64 7.51
C VAL A 94 -2.31 8.04 7.19
N ILE A 95 -1.03 8.29 7.44
CA ILE A 95 -0.40 9.59 7.29
C ILE A 95 0.70 9.56 6.26
N SER A 96 0.95 10.69 5.62
CA SER A 96 2.09 10.83 4.72
C SER A 96 3.38 10.82 5.53
N ILE A 97 4.37 10.07 5.08
CA ILE A 97 5.67 10.00 5.77
C ILE A 97 6.45 11.30 5.69
N TYR A 98 6.21 12.09 4.66
CA TYR A 98 6.94 13.33 4.40
C TYR A 98 6.06 14.29 3.60
N GLU A 99 6.42 15.56 3.56
CA GLU A 99 5.74 16.52 2.69
C GLU A 99 5.92 16.11 1.23
N GLY A 100 4.92 16.41 0.41
CA GLY A 100 4.97 16.07 -0.99
C GLY A 100 3.68 16.41 -1.72
N LYS A 101 3.53 15.79 -2.89
CA LYS A 101 2.37 15.98 -3.76
C LYS A 101 1.80 14.61 -4.15
N VAL A 102 0.50 14.47 -4.04
CA VAL A 102 -0.19 13.24 -4.48
C VAL A 102 -0.13 13.16 -6.00
N VAL A 103 0.47 12.10 -6.53
CA VAL A 103 0.60 11.90 -7.98
C VAL A 103 -0.43 10.95 -8.54
N GLU A 104 -0.97 10.05 -7.70
CA GLU A 104 -2.01 9.12 -8.12
C GLU A 104 -2.80 8.62 -6.92
N VAL A 105 -4.09 8.39 -7.14
CA VAL A 105 -4.98 7.67 -6.24
C VAL A 105 -5.66 6.60 -7.07
N LYS A 106 -5.44 5.33 -6.73
CA LYS A 106 -5.99 4.20 -7.46
C LYS A 106 -6.92 3.38 -6.58
N ARG A 107 -8.03 2.94 -7.13
CA ARG A 107 -8.95 2.03 -6.47
C ARG A 107 -8.72 0.61 -6.97
N ASN A 108 -8.54 -0.33 -6.04
CA ASN A 108 -8.44 -1.75 -6.38
C ASN A 108 -9.86 -2.30 -6.61
N ARG A 109 -10.09 -2.86 -7.78
CA ARG A 109 -11.42 -3.35 -8.18
C ARG A 109 -11.84 -4.63 -7.46
N ILE A 110 -10.87 -5.38 -6.96
CA ILE A 110 -11.16 -6.65 -6.25
C ILE A 110 -11.53 -6.37 -4.80
N THR A 111 -10.75 -5.54 -4.11
CA THR A 111 -10.91 -5.29 -2.68
C THR A 111 -11.73 -4.05 -2.37
N ASN A 112 -11.97 -3.16 -3.33
CA ASN A 112 -12.54 -1.83 -3.15
C ASN A 112 -11.72 -0.94 -2.21
N LYS A 113 -10.44 -1.25 -2.03
CA LYS A 113 -9.51 -0.45 -1.25
C LYS A 113 -8.76 0.50 -2.17
N TYR A 114 -8.12 1.50 -1.58
CA TYR A 114 -7.44 2.55 -2.31
C TYR A 114 -5.93 2.45 -2.12
N ASP A 115 -5.20 2.85 -3.16
CA ASP A 115 -3.76 3.01 -3.12
C ASP A 115 -3.45 4.48 -3.41
N VAL A 116 -2.60 5.08 -2.59
CA VAL A 116 -2.19 6.48 -2.75
C VAL A 116 -0.69 6.51 -3.03
N TYR A 117 -0.28 7.35 -3.98
CA TYR A 117 1.12 7.54 -4.36
C TYR A 117 1.47 9.01 -4.19
N ILE A 118 2.51 9.26 -3.40
CA ILE A 118 2.94 10.62 -3.06
C ILE A 118 4.37 10.82 -3.52
N ALA A 119 4.62 11.89 -4.25
CA ALA A 119 5.95 12.29 -4.68
C ALA A 119 6.59 13.21 -3.64
N HIS A 120 7.78 12.86 -3.23
CA HIS A 120 8.66 13.67 -2.37
C HIS A 120 9.86 14.07 -3.21
N GLY A 121 9.76 15.23 -3.87
CA GLY A 121 10.68 15.53 -4.96
C GLY A 121 10.46 14.52 -6.08
N GLU A 122 11.49 13.77 -6.43
CA GLU A 122 11.40 12.71 -7.43
C GLU A 122 11.31 11.30 -6.81
N TYR A 123 11.25 11.19 -5.47
CA TYR A 123 11.00 9.94 -4.76
C TYR A 123 9.50 9.73 -4.61
N ILE A 124 9.07 8.48 -4.58
CA ILE A 124 7.65 8.13 -4.48
C ILE A 124 7.44 7.21 -3.29
N SER A 125 6.46 7.53 -2.44
CA SER A 125 5.94 6.65 -1.42
C SER A 125 4.56 6.14 -1.81
N SER A 126 4.27 4.88 -1.52
CA SER A 126 2.98 4.27 -1.80
C SER A 126 2.32 3.77 -0.52
N TYR A 127 1.00 3.88 -0.47
CA TYR A 127 0.17 3.50 0.67
C TYR A 127 -0.98 2.67 0.11
N ALA A 128 -0.88 1.36 0.21
CA ALA A 128 -1.84 0.44 -0.39
C ALA A 128 -2.78 -0.16 0.66
N ASN A 129 -3.96 -0.56 0.24
CA ASN A 129 -5.00 -1.15 1.07
C ASN A 129 -5.62 -0.17 2.06
N LEU A 130 -5.94 1.04 1.61
CA LEU A 130 -6.64 2.02 2.42
C LEU A 130 -8.16 1.86 2.28
N ASN A 131 -8.87 1.94 3.39
CA ASN A 131 -10.32 1.86 3.39
C ASN A 131 -10.97 3.13 2.83
N SER A 132 -10.36 4.27 3.12
CA SER A 132 -10.79 5.57 2.62
C SER A 132 -9.59 6.45 2.35
N VAL A 133 -9.78 7.48 1.53
CA VAL A 133 -8.77 8.49 1.23
C VAL A 133 -9.35 9.88 1.47
N THR A 134 -8.51 10.77 1.99
CA THR A 134 -8.88 12.17 2.27
C THR A 134 -8.22 13.14 1.32
N VAL A 135 -7.42 12.65 0.39
CA VAL A 135 -6.68 13.44 -0.58
C VAL A 135 -6.96 12.96 -1.99
N GLY A 136 -6.77 13.82 -2.96
CA GLY A 136 -6.90 13.50 -4.37
C GLY A 136 -5.62 13.77 -5.14
N LYS A 137 -5.61 13.36 -6.41
CA LYS A 137 -4.49 13.63 -7.32
C LYS A 137 -4.19 15.12 -7.36
N ASP A 138 -2.90 15.43 -7.37
CA ASP A 138 -2.34 16.79 -7.38
C ASP A 138 -2.46 17.57 -6.06
N ASP A 139 -3.04 16.99 -5.02
CA ASP A 139 -3.07 17.61 -3.70
C ASP A 139 -1.68 17.66 -3.08
N LYS A 140 -1.37 18.77 -2.44
CA LYS A 140 -0.15 18.90 -1.63
C LYS A 140 -0.43 18.40 -0.22
N VAL A 141 0.51 17.65 0.33
CA VAL A 141 0.41 17.10 1.68
C VAL A 141 1.60 17.52 2.52
N ALA A 142 1.33 17.77 3.79
CA ALA A 142 2.37 18.05 4.77
C ALA A 142 2.89 16.74 5.38
N ARG A 143 4.06 16.79 5.99
CA ARG A 143 4.59 15.67 6.75
C ARG A 143 3.61 15.29 7.87
N ASN A 144 3.32 14.01 8.00
CA ASN A 144 2.38 13.44 8.98
C ASN A 144 0.91 13.85 8.76
N GLN A 145 0.58 14.43 7.63
CA GLN A 145 -0.81 14.75 7.30
C GLN A 145 -1.59 13.46 7.03
N GLN A 146 -2.81 13.38 7.54
CA GLN A 146 -3.70 12.25 7.24
C GLN A 146 -4.04 12.22 5.75
N ILE A 147 -3.92 11.03 5.15
CA ILE A 147 -4.25 10.79 3.75
C ILE A 147 -5.38 9.77 3.59
N GLY A 148 -5.71 9.04 4.63
CA GLY A 148 -6.76 8.05 4.59
C GLY A 148 -6.85 7.26 5.89
N THR A 149 -7.55 6.12 5.83
CA THR A 149 -7.67 5.19 6.94
C THR A 149 -7.26 3.79 6.51
N ILE A 150 -6.79 2.99 7.48
CA ILE A 150 -6.30 1.64 7.24
C ILE A 150 -7.44 0.72 6.74
N GLY A 151 -7.12 -0.10 5.74
CA GLY A 151 -8.06 -1.06 5.19
C GLY A 151 -8.08 -2.37 5.94
N SER A 152 -9.22 -3.05 5.86
CA SER A 152 -9.39 -4.39 6.39
C SER A 152 -8.92 -5.42 5.38
N GLY A 153 -8.60 -6.60 5.88
CA GLY A 153 -8.25 -7.76 5.10
C GLY A 153 -8.36 -9.01 5.93
N VAL A 154 -7.98 -10.12 5.36
CA VAL A 154 -7.94 -11.40 6.05
C VAL A 154 -6.52 -11.95 5.91
N ASP A 155 -5.94 -12.35 7.03
CA ASP A 155 -4.69 -13.10 7.02
C ASP A 155 -4.99 -14.48 6.46
N VAL A 156 -4.49 -14.77 5.25
CA VAL A 156 -4.79 -16.02 4.56
C VAL A 156 -4.19 -17.26 5.24
N MET A 157 -3.23 -17.06 6.12
CA MET A 157 -2.62 -18.18 6.86
C MET A 157 -3.44 -18.54 8.11
N THR A 158 -3.89 -17.54 8.86
CA THR A 158 -4.63 -17.71 10.10
C THR A 158 -6.15 -17.61 9.92
N MET A 159 -6.58 -17.03 8.78
CA MET A 159 -7.98 -16.72 8.48
C MET A 159 -8.62 -15.76 9.47
N GLN A 160 -7.80 -14.99 10.16
CA GLN A 160 -8.28 -13.96 11.07
C GLN A 160 -8.44 -12.61 10.36
N PRO A 161 -9.45 -11.83 10.70
CA PRO A 161 -9.55 -10.47 10.20
C PRO A 161 -8.38 -9.64 10.72
N GLU A 162 -7.86 -8.78 9.86
CA GLU A 162 -6.78 -7.88 10.24
C GLU A 162 -6.96 -6.54 9.56
N TYR A 163 -6.31 -5.51 10.12
CA TYR A 163 -6.23 -4.20 9.51
C TYR A 163 -4.76 -3.94 9.21
N LYS A 164 -4.45 -3.82 7.93
CA LYS A 164 -3.08 -3.58 7.50
C LYS A 164 -3.04 -2.74 6.23
N MET A 165 -1.92 -2.07 6.06
CA MET A 165 -1.59 -1.41 4.81
C MET A 165 -0.21 -1.86 4.36
N VAL A 166 0.07 -1.70 3.09
CA VAL A 166 1.38 -1.97 2.52
C VAL A 166 2.00 -0.64 2.11
N PHE A 167 3.14 -0.35 2.70
CA PHE A 167 3.94 0.83 2.37
C PHE A 167 5.02 0.45 1.37
N GLY A 168 5.28 1.34 0.42
CA GLY A 168 6.39 1.18 -0.53
C GLY A 168 7.14 2.49 -0.69
N ILE A 169 8.44 2.40 -0.93
CA ILE A 169 9.29 3.54 -1.22
C ILE A 169 10.07 3.29 -2.52
N TYR A 170 10.08 4.27 -3.39
CA TYR A 170 10.71 4.16 -4.71
C TYR A 170 11.62 5.36 -4.94
N GLY A 171 12.81 5.08 -5.46
CA GLY A 171 13.75 6.12 -5.85
C GLY A 171 13.37 6.80 -7.17
N PRO A 172 14.09 7.85 -7.56
CA PRO A 172 13.82 8.58 -8.80
C PRO A 172 14.12 7.78 -10.07
N SER A 173 14.83 6.66 -9.92
CA SER A 173 15.10 5.73 -11.02
C SER A 173 15.25 4.31 -10.48
N PRO A 174 15.13 3.26 -11.32
CA PRO A 174 15.34 1.88 -10.89
C PRO A 174 16.74 1.61 -10.32
N LYS A 175 17.70 2.47 -10.62
CA LYS A 175 19.08 2.35 -10.11
C LYS A 175 19.19 2.74 -8.65
N VAL A 176 18.29 3.55 -8.14
CA VAL A 176 18.26 3.97 -6.74
C VAL A 176 17.39 2.99 -5.98
N GLN A 177 18.03 2.05 -5.29
CA GLN A 177 17.33 1.06 -4.48
C GLN A 177 17.09 1.61 -3.09
N MET A 178 15.82 1.53 -2.65
CA MET A 178 15.41 1.98 -1.33
C MET A 178 15.00 0.79 -0.48
N ARG A 179 15.19 0.92 0.83
CA ARG A 179 14.71 -0.06 1.81
C ARG A 179 13.72 0.62 2.76
N ALA A 180 12.54 0.03 2.91
CA ALA A 180 11.54 0.57 3.82
C ALA A 180 12.04 0.60 5.28
N SER A 181 12.83 -0.40 5.67
CA SER A 181 13.38 -0.47 7.03
C SER A 181 14.32 0.69 7.38
N ASP A 182 14.93 1.32 6.39
CA ASP A 182 15.85 2.45 6.62
C ASP A 182 15.11 3.78 6.80
N CYS A 183 13.84 3.84 6.43
CA CYS A 183 13.05 5.07 6.46
C CYS A 183 12.50 5.39 7.85
N PHE A 184 12.17 4.40 8.64
CA PHE A 184 11.41 4.58 9.86
C PHE A 184 12.30 4.63 11.10
N LYS A 185 11.81 5.37 12.09
CA LYS A 185 12.45 5.45 13.42
C LYS A 185 12.49 4.07 14.06
N LYS A 186 13.67 3.70 14.52
CA LYS A 186 13.90 2.44 15.24
C LYS A 186 13.49 2.54 16.70
#